data_e99fa1190396820d88c899e5d62e0738
#
_entry.id   e99fa1190396820d88c899e5d62e0738
#
_cell.length_a   1.000
_cell.length_b   1.000
_cell.length_c   1.000
_cell.angle_alpha   90.00
_cell.angle_beta   90.00
_cell.angle_gamma   90.00
#
_symmetry.space_group_name_H-M   'P 1'
#
loop_
_entity.id
_entity.type
_entity.pdbx_description
1 polymer ?
#
loop_
_entity_poly.entity_id
_entity_poly.type
_entity_poly.pdbx_seq_one_letter_code
_entity_poly.pdbx_strand_id
1 'polypeptide(L)'
;MPEIAVRMTKRNHNAFVHLLGALESQGFDMGELLITKDFQEILKARPKVVLYSFFTEEIWGSLPEEVRLLRERGALLIAGGYHAIAMPKHTLNQLGFDIAVIGEGEEVLYQLLTVLKRNGYWITKELLGIRGLAFYLNGEFVFTGFAKVEDFWRFPPYPESVRLISPIEISRGCPFGCYYCQTPYIKGMRMRHRPIDQIVKYSRRMKDMRYITPNAFAYGSPGAILKLNKLEALLKALQPLRKEGRRLYYGTFPSEVRPEFVLPETLELLVDYADNTRLAIGAQSGDDAMLKAMHRIHKVEHVMKAVEYMLEYGFEPVVDFIVGLPNETPESQRKSIELMKWIMNKGGKVRAHYFMPLPGTPWARCKPSPLSEEMKKFLGRMAAKGKIEGSWGKQIELSRRLQRLIEEFYEEPMSHTVTVRNVC
;
A
#
# COMPACT_ATOMS: atom_id res chain seq x y z
N MET A 1 -5.09 14.51 30.30
CA MET A 1 -5.28 13.33 29.43
C MET A 1 -4.96 13.79 28.00
N PRO A 2 -4.42 12.95 27.13
CA PRO A 2 -4.12 13.31 25.74
C PRO A 2 -5.39 13.80 25.02
N GLU A 3 -5.28 14.95 24.35
CA GLU A 3 -6.41 15.53 23.60
C GLU A 3 -6.54 14.93 22.19
N ILE A 4 -5.50 14.26 21.72
CA ILE A 4 -5.44 13.65 20.38
C ILE A 4 -5.19 12.14 20.51
N ALA A 5 -5.97 11.33 19.84
CA ALA A 5 -5.77 9.90 19.77
C ALA A 5 -5.44 9.42 18.34
N VAL A 6 -4.57 8.43 18.25
CA VAL A 6 -4.21 7.73 17.01
C VAL A 6 -4.78 6.32 17.08
N ARG A 7 -5.78 6.04 16.25
CA ARG A 7 -6.41 4.71 16.16
C ARG A 7 -5.53 3.78 15.32
N MET A 8 -4.66 3.03 16.02
CA MET A 8 -3.79 2.05 15.39
C MET A 8 -4.53 0.74 15.10
N THR A 9 -4.21 0.11 13.99
CA THR A 9 -4.62 -1.26 13.63
C THR A 9 -3.42 -2.02 13.08
N LYS A 10 -3.55 -3.32 12.82
CA LYS A 10 -2.50 -4.06 12.11
C LYS A 10 -2.28 -3.54 10.68
N ARG A 11 -3.34 -3.06 10.02
CA ARG A 11 -3.31 -2.61 8.62
C ARG A 11 -2.71 -1.23 8.45
N ASN A 12 -3.01 -0.30 9.35
CA ASN A 12 -2.51 1.07 9.27
C ASN A 12 -1.20 1.31 10.03
N HIS A 13 -0.65 0.26 10.66
CA HIS A 13 0.57 0.37 11.48
C HIS A 13 1.71 1.08 10.74
N ASN A 14 2.06 0.62 9.55
CA ASN A 14 3.16 1.21 8.78
C ASN A 14 2.88 2.69 8.43
N ALA A 15 1.65 3.02 8.02
CA ALA A 15 1.27 4.39 7.68
C ALA A 15 1.43 5.33 8.88
N PHE A 16 0.87 4.95 10.04
CA PHE A 16 0.99 5.79 11.22
C PHE A 16 2.40 5.85 11.78
N VAL A 17 3.16 4.77 11.75
CA VAL A 17 4.56 4.79 12.22
C VAL A 17 5.39 5.80 11.41
N HIS A 18 5.22 5.86 10.09
CA HIS A 18 5.90 6.85 9.25
C HIS A 18 5.39 8.27 9.51
N LEU A 19 4.07 8.46 9.63
CA LEU A 19 3.48 9.78 9.93
C LEU A 19 3.89 10.30 11.31
N LEU A 20 3.97 9.43 12.32
CA LEU A 20 4.41 9.79 13.66
C LEU A 20 5.89 10.19 13.69
N GLY A 21 6.74 9.50 12.91
CA GLY A 21 8.13 9.91 12.73
C GLY A 21 8.25 11.28 12.07
N ALA A 22 7.43 11.55 11.07
CA ALA A 22 7.37 12.86 10.43
C ALA A 22 6.84 13.94 11.38
N LEU A 23 5.81 13.64 12.15
CA LEU A 23 5.20 14.57 13.11
C LEU A 23 6.20 14.97 14.21
N GLU A 24 6.87 13.99 14.82
CA GLU A 24 7.91 14.23 15.84
C GLU A 24 9.06 15.07 15.30
N SER A 25 9.54 14.77 14.08
CA SER A 25 10.67 15.48 13.47
C SER A 25 10.37 16.96 13.16
N GLN A 26 9.12 17.34 13.13
CA GLN A 26 8.64 18.72 12.96
C GLN A 26 8.40 19.43 14.31
N GLY A 27 8.74 18.77 15.43
CA GLY A 27 8.66 19.35 16.77
C GLY A 27 7.31 19.16 17.48
N PHE A 28 6.49 18.22 17.01
CA PHE A 28 5.25 17.89 17.73
C PHE A 28 5.57 17.07 18.99
N ASP A 29 4.98 17.42 20.10
CA ASP A 29 5.15 16.68 21.36
C ASP A 29 4.36 15.35 21.31
N MET A 30 5.09 14.24 21.21
CA MET A 30 4.52 12.90 21.16
C MET A 30 3.79 12.51 22.44
N GLY A 31 4.09 13.16 23.56
CA GLY A 31 3.39 12.97 24.85
C GLY A 31 1.93 13.44 24.84
N GLU A 32 1.55 14.28 23.87
CA GLU A 32 0.16 14.72 23.68
C GLU A 32 -0.73 13.68 22.97
N LEU A 33 -0.14 12.59 22.46
CA LEU A 33 -0.84 11.57 21.68
C LEU A 33 -1.15 10.31 22.52
N LEU A 34 -2.40 9.88 22.49
CA LEU A 34 -2.77 8.52 22.84
C LEU A 34 -2.64 7.62 21.60
N ILE A 35 -1.57 6.82 21.53
CA ILE A 35 -1.35 5.91 20.41
C ILE A 35 -1.74 4.50 20.86
N THR A 36 -2.88 3.99 20.39
CA THR A 36 -3.39 2.70 20.87
C THR A 36 -4.11 1.90 19.78
N LYS A 37 -4.11 0.57 19.98
CA LYS A 37 -4.92 -0.38 19.22
C LYS A 37 -6.24 -0.71 19.92
N ASP A 38 -6.37 -0.37 21.19
CA ASP A 38 -7.58 -0.60 21.97
C ASP A 38 -8.55 0.59 21.81
N PHE A 39 -9.65 0.35 21.14
CA PHE A 39 -10.69 1.36 20.97
C PHE A 39 -11.33 1.78 22.30
N GLN A 40 -11.38 0.90 23.30
CA GLN A 40 -11.93 1.23 24.62
C GLN A 40 -11.08 2.25 25.36
N GLU A 41 -9.75 2.20 25.17
CA GLU A 41 -8.88 3.24 25.73
C GLU A 41 -9.19 4.62 25.13
N ILE A 42 -9.45 4.69 23.81
CA ILE A 42 -9.84 5.95 23.16
C ILE A 42 -11.17 6.47 23.74
N LEU A 43 -12.16 5.58 23.88
CA LEU A 43 -13.46 5.95 24.46
C LEU A 43 -13.34 6.46 25.91
N LYS A 44 -12.46 5.88 26.72
CA LYS A 44 -12.21 6.31 28.12
C LYS A 44 -11.46 7.63 28.18
N ALA A 45 -10.50 7.84 27.31
CA ALA A 45 -9.68 9.07 27.26
C ALA A 45 -10.48 10.30 26.82
N ARG A 46 -11.57 10.13 26.06
CA ARG A 46 -12.41 11.18 25.49
C ARG A 46 -11.58 12.28 24.78
N PRO A 47 -10.76 11.91 23.79
CA PRO A 47 -9.93 12.87 23.07
C PRO A 47 -10.80 13.84 22.28
N LYS A 48 -10.29 15.05 22.04
CA LYS A 48 -10.94 16.05 21.18
C LYS A 48 -10.79 15.69 19.70
N VAL A 49 -9.68 15.03 19.34
CA VAL A 49 -9.37 14.64 17.96
C VAL A 49 -9.00 13.17 17.90
N VAL A 50 -9.51 12.44 16.89
CA VAL A 50 -9.08 11.06 16.62
C VAL A 50 -8.63 10.92 15.17
N LEU A 51 -7.42 10.38 15.00
CA LEU A 51 -6.80 10.15 13.70
C LEU A 51 -7.03 8.71 13.24
N TYR A 52 -7.51 8.57 12.01
CA TYR A 52 -7.73 7.31 11.33
C TYR A 52 -6.96 7.25 10.01
N SER A 53 -6.51 6.06 9.64
CA SER A 53 -5.98 5.75 8.30
C SER A 53 -6.46 4.36 7.91
N PHE A 54 -7.15 4.23 6.77
CA PHE A 54 -7.80 2.97 6.39
C PHE A 54 -7.87 2.75 4.88
N PHE A 55 -8.01 1.47 4.52
CA PHE A 55 -8.31 1.01 3.16
C PHE A 55 -9.82 0.86 2.98
N THR A 56 -10.26 0.80 1.73
CA THR A 56 -11.70 0.74 1.43
C THR A 56 -12.40 -0.47 2.05
N GLU A 57 -11.74 -1.61 2.14
CA GLU A 57 -12.35 -2.79 2.74
C GLU A 57 -12.60 -2.70 4.26
N GLU A 58 -12.01 -1.73 4.95
CA GLU A 58 -12.19 -1.56 6.40
C GLU A 58 -13.51 -0.87 6.76
N ILE A 59 -14.17 -0.22 5.78
CA ILE A 59 -15.48 0.43 6.00
C ILE A 59 -16.60 -0.55 6.36
N TRP A 60 -16.43 -1.82 6.08
CA TRP A 60 -17.39 -2.88 6.46
C TRP A 60 -17.01 -3.61 7.75
N GLY A 61 -15.99 -3.14 8.47
CA GLY A 61 -15.59 -3.65 9.77
C GLY A 61 -16.17 -2.84 10.93
N SER A 62 -15.37 -2.66 11.98
CA SER A 62 -15.75 -1.88 13.16
C SER A 62 -15.75 -0.36 12.94
N LEU A 63 -15.16 0.12 11.85
CA LEU A 63 -14.94 1.55 11.60
C LEU A 63 -16.21 2.40 11.69
N PRO A 64 -17.36 2.04 11.06
CA PRO A 64 -18.57 2.87 11.15
C PRO A 64 -19.10 3.01 12.59
N GLU A 65 -19.05 1.94 13.37
CA GLU A 65 -19.47 1.97 14.76
C GLU A 65 -18.52 2.77 15.64
N GLU A 66 -17.22 2.64 15.44
CA GLU A 66 -16.20 3.44 16.14
C GLU A 66 -16.42 4.95 15.86
N VAL A 67 -16.65 5.32 14.60
CA VAL A 67 -16.92 6.70 14.19
C VAL A 67 -18.20 7.23 14.85
N ARG A 68 -19.29 6.46 14.80
CA ARG A 68 -20.57 6.84 15.43
C ARG A 68 -20.39 7.15 16.93
N LEU A 69 -19.76 6.24 17.67
CA LEU A 69 -19.53 6.38 19.11
C LEU A 69 -18.65 7.57 19.47
N LEU A 70 -17.65 7.91 18.66
CA LEU A 70 -16.78 9.05 18.90
C LEU A 70 -17.49 10.38 18.59
N ARG A 71 -18.28 10.43 17.51
CA ARG A 71 -19.08 11.61 17.18
C ARG A 71 -20.10 11.93 18.27
N GLU A 72 -20.76 10.93 18.83
CA GLU A 72 -21.68 11.10 19.97
C GLU A 72 -20.98 11.70 21.20
N ARG A 73 -19.65 11.59 21.29
CA ARG A 73 -18.83 12.19 22.35
C ARG A 73 -18.23 13.53 21.98
N GLY A 74 -18.52 14.04 20.77
CA GLY A 74 -18.07 15.34 20.31
C GLY A 74 -16.60 15.36 19.82
N ALA A 75 -16.01 14.20 19.51
CA ALA A 75 -14.66 14.16 18.96
C ALA A 75 -14.63 14.59 17.48
N LEU A 76 -13.65 15.39 17.09
CA LEU A 76 -13.31 15.71 15.71
C LEU A 76 -12.58 14.52 15.08
N LEU A 77 -13.06 14.02 13.94
CA LEU A 77 -12.54 12.82 13.30
C LEU A 77 -11.78 13.15 12.01
N ILE A 78 -10.52 12.76 11.95
CA ILE A 78 -9.64 12.98 10.80
C ILE A 78 -9.32 11.66 10.13
N ALA A 79 -9.61 11.56 8.83
CA ALA A 79 -9.35 10.38 8.02
C ALA A 79 -8.17 10.60 7.08
N GLY A 80 -7.33 9.59 6.94
CA GLY A 80 -6.33 9.45 5.89
C GLY A 80 -6.35 8.06 5.29
N GLY A 81 -5.39 7.77 4.43
CA GLY A 81 -5.25 6.47 3.77
C GLY A 81 -5.96 6.38 2.43
N TYR A 82 -5.87 5.23 1.81
CA TYR A 82 -6.25 5.04 0.40
C TYR A 82 -7.73 5.32 0.12
N HIS A 83 -8.63 4.99 1.07
CA HIS A 83 -10.06 5.27 0.91
C HIS A 83 -10.35 6.77 0.97
N ALA A 84 -9.85 7.45 2.00
CA ALA A 84 -10.08 8.89 2.18
C ALA A 84 -9.56 9.70 0.97
N ILE A 85 -8.42 9.30 0.40
CA ILE A 85 -7.84 9.93 -0.78
C ILE A 85 -8.71 9.69 -2.03
N ALA A 86 -9.20 8.46 -2.22
CA ALA A 86 -9.93 8.08 -3.44
C ALA A 86 -11.42 8.45 -3.39
N MET A 87 -12.02 8.55 -2.19
CA MET A 87 -13.45 8.80 -1.97
C MET A 87 -13.67 9.82 -0.84
N PRO A 88 -13.17 11.07 -0.97
CA PRO A 88 -13.25 12.05 0.12
C PRO A 88 -14.68 12.41 0.51
N LYS A 89 -15.59 12.62 -0.45
CA LYS A 89 -16.98 12.93 -0.14
C LYS A 89 -17.70 11.77 0.58
N HIS A 90 -17.46 10.52 0.17
CA HIS A 90 -17.98 9.36 0.87
C HIS A 90 -17.43 9.29 2.31
N THR A 91 -16.13 9.57 2.48
CA THR A 91 -15.47 9.62 3.80
C THR A 91 -16.12 10.64 4.73
N LEU A 92 -16.44 11.81 4.21
CA LEU A 92 -17.06 12.89 5.00
C LEU A 92 -18.57 12.66 5.23
N ASN A 93 -19.32 12.40 4.15
CA ASN A 93 -20.78 12.37 4.21
C ASN A 93 -21.35 11.05 4.72
N GLN A 94 -20.81 9.93 4.27
CA GLN A 94 -21.38 8.62 4.57
C GLN A 94 -20.71 7.97 5.79
N LEU A 95 -19.37 8.13 5.92
CA LEU A 95 -18.68 7.57 7.06
C LEU A 95 -18.65 8.54 8.27
N GLY A 96 -18.95 9.82 8.08
CA GLY A 96 -19.06 10.80 9.15
C GLY A 96 -17.75 11.33 9.69
N PHE A 97 -16.68 11.36 8.90
CA PHE A 97 -15.46 12.08 9.26
C PHE A 97 -15.62 13.58 9.01
N ASP A 98 -14.87 14.39 9.77
CA ASP A 98 -14.94 15.86 9.66
C ASP A 98 -13.91 16.39 8.67
N ILE A 99 -12.74 15.76 8.61
CA ILE A 99 -11.63 16.15 7.71
C ILE A 99 -11.05 14.89 7.07
N ALA A 100 -10.82 14.94 5.75
CA ALA A 100 -10.06 13.94 5.02
C ALA A 100 -8.71 14.52 4.56
N VAL A 101 -7.61 13.81 4.83
CA VAL A 101 -6.27 14.16 4.34
C VAL A 101 -6.06 13.51 2.97
N ILE A 102 -5.81 14.34 1.96
CA ILE A 102 -5.75 13.94 0.56
C ILE A 102 -4.31 14.04 0.04
N GLY A 103 -3.68 12.88 -0.13
CA GLY A 103 -2.30 12.76 -0.59
C GLY A 103 -1.34 12.29 0.49
N GLU A 104 -0.12 12.84 0.49
CA GLU A 104 0.95 12.48 1.42
C GLU A 104 0.84 13.34 2.68
N GLY A 105 0.72 12.70 3.83
CA GLY A 105 0.29 13.33 5.07
C GLY A 105 1.41 13.88 5.96
N GLU A 106 2.69 13.71 5.61
CA GLU A 106 3.81 14.00 6.50
C GLU A 106 3.88 15.47 6.96
N GLU A 107 3.63 16.41 6.06
CA GLU A 107 3.58 17.84 6.39
C GLU A 107 2.18 18.27 6.81
N VAL A 108 1.17 17.73 6.11
CA VAL A 108 -0.23 18.10 6.30
C VAL A 108 -0.67 17.85 7.73
N LEU A 109 -0.30 16.70 8.30
CA LEU A 109 -0.73 16.32 9.64
C LEU A 109 -0.19 17.29 10.69
N TYR A 110 1.08 17.70 10.59
CA TYR A 110 1.67 18.67 11.51
C TYR A 110 0.97 20.03 11.42
N GLN A 111 0.79 20.55 10.20
CA GLN A 111 0.12 21.84 9.96
C GLN A 111 -1.33 21.80 10.47
N LEU A 112 -2.06 20.73 10.14
CA LEU A 112 -3.45 20.54 10.55
C LEU A 112 -3.60 20.51 12.07
N LEU A 113 -2.82 19.67 12.76
CA LEU A 113 -2.90 19.57 14.21
C LEU A 113 -2.49 20.88 14.91
N THR A 114 -1.49 21.60 14.38
CA THR A 114 -1.06 22.91 14.90
C THR A 114 -2.19 23.94 14.79
N VAL A 115 -2.84 24.02 13.63
CA VAL A 115 -3.97 24.96 13.42
C VAL A 115 -5.16 24.58 14.29
N LEU A 116 -5.52 23.29 14.35
CA LEU A 116 -6.63 22.81 15.18
C LEU A 116 -6.41 23.07 16.67
N LYS A 117 -5.22 22.84 17.20
CA LYS A 117 -4.89 23.16 18.61
C LYS A 117 -5.05 24.64 18.90
N ARG A 118 -4.51 25.51 18.03
CA ARG A 118 -4.61 26.95 18.19
C ARG A 118 -6.06 27.45 18.21
N ASN A 119 -6.92 26.80 17.41
CA ASN A 119 -8.33 27.16 17.26
C ASN A 119 -9.28 26.35 18.17
N GLY A 120 -8.79 25.73 19.24
CA GLY A 120 -9.61 24.95 20.17
C GLY A 120 -10.28 23.73 19.52
N TYR A 121 -9.66 23.19 18.45
CA TYR A 121 -10.12 22.05 17.65
C TYR A 121 -11.37 22.32 16.79
N TRP A 122 -11.61 23.58 16.42
CA TRP A 122 -12.67 23.95 15.49
C TRP A 122 -12.15 24.03 14.05
N ILE A 123 -13.00 23.65 13.10
CA ILE A 123 -12.77 23.84 11.67
C ILE A 123 -12.96 25.33 11.35
N THR A 124 -11.91 25.99 10.92
CA THR A 124 -11.92 27.43 10.61
C THR A 124 -11.42 27.70 9.20
N LYS A 125 -11.56 28.93 8.72
CA LYS A 125 -11.03 29.38 7.42
C LYS A 125 -9.50 29.22 7.29
N GLU A 126 -8.77 29.11 8.38
CA GLU A 126 -7.32 28.90 8.34
C GLU A 126 -6.92 27.57 7.69
N LEU A 127 -7.80 26.56 7.74
CA LEU A 127 -7.57 25.29 7.06
C LEU A 127 -7.50 25.42 5.53
N LEU A 128 -8.04 26.50 4.94
CA LEU A 128 -7.91 26.80 3.51
C LEU A 128 -6.45 27.00 3.07
N GLY A 129 -5.58 27.40 3.98
CA GLY A 129 -4.14 27.56 3.74
C GLY A 129 -3.34 26.26 3.75
N ILE A 130 -3.94 25.14 4.15
CA ILE A 130 -3.28 23.83 4.22
C ILE A 130 -3.64 23.02 2.97
N ARG A 131 -2.68 22.75 2.11
CA ARG A 131 -2.88 21.89 0.94
C ARG A 131 -3.04 20.42 1.38
N GLY A 132 -3.97 19.70 0.75
CA GLY A 132 -4.17 18.26 1.02
C GLY A 132 -5.30 17.97 1.98
N LEU A 133 -6.31 18.82 2.06
CA LEU A 133 -7.49 18.61 2.89
C LEU A 133 -8.76 18.58 2.06
N ALA A 134 -9.73 17.79 2.52
CA ALA A 134 -11.12 17.90 2.13
C ALA A 134 -11.99 17.95 3.42
N PHE A 135 -12.92 18.87 3.48
CA PHE A 135 -13.80 19.11 4.62
C PHE A 135 -15.00 19.95 4.23
N TYR A 136 -15.96 20.13 5.13
CA TYR A 136 -17.05 21.09 4.95
C TYR A 136 -16.80 22.37 5.77
N LEU A 137 -16.96 23.52 5.14
CA LEU A 137 -16.91 24.83 5.79
C LEU A 137 -18.21 25.57 5.48
N ASN A 138 -18.98 25.92 6.51
CA ASN A 138 -20.28 26.58 6.37
C ASN A 138 -21.26 25.84 5.43
N GLY A 139 -21.21 24.52 5.42
CA GLY A 139 -22.03 23.66 4.57
C GLY A 139 -21.51 23.44 3.15
N GLU A 140 -20.44 24.14 2.75
CA GLU A 140 -19.83 23.98 1.43
C GLU A 140 -18.66 22.99 1.47
N PHE A 141 -18.59 22.10 0.47
CA PHE A 141 -17.47 21.17 0.31
C PHE A 141 -16.22 21.91 -0.16
N VAL A 142 -15.16 21.77 0.61
CA VAL A 142 -13.84 22.38 0.33
C VAL A 142 -12.84 21.28 0.00
N PHE A 143 -12.07 21.47 -1.07
CA PHE A 143 -10.90 20.68 -1.41
C PHE A 143 -9.71 21.61 -1.65
N THR A 144 -8.68 21.50 -0.83
CA THR A 144 -7.51 22.39 -0.89
C THR A 144 -6.38 21.87 -1.79
N GLY A 145 -6.65 20.88 -2.61
CA GLY A 145 -5.70 20.29 -3.54
C GLY A 145 -5.10 18.98 -3.01
N PHE A 146 -4.21 18.39 -3.79
CA PHE A 146 -3.54 17.13 -3.45
C PHE A 146 -2.16 17.40 -2.82
N ALA A 147 -1.90 16.88 -1.63
CA ALA A 147 -0.60 17.01 -0.99
C ALA A 147 0.40 16.02 -1.56
N LYS A 148 1.60 16.48 -1.85
CA LYS A 148 2.72 15.66 -2.32
C LYS A 148 4.01 16.12 -1.66
N VAL A 149 4.79 15.19 -1.18
CA VAL A 149 6.10 15.42 -0.56
C VAL A 149 7.18 14.90 -1.50
N GLU A 150 7.90 15.80 -2.18
CA GLU A 150 8.95 15.36 -3.12
C GLU A 150 10.07 14.65 -2.36
N ASP A 151 10.51 15.21 -1.27
CA ASP A 151 11.62 14.74 -0.44
C ASP A 151 11.12 13.98 0.80
N PHE A 152 10.28 12.94 0.61
CA PHE A 152 9.69 12.19 1.73
C PHE A 152 10.75 11.61 2.68
N TRP A 153 11.98 11.41 2.19
CA TRP A 153 13.10 10.90 2.97
C TRP A 153 13.64 11.89 4.01
N ARG A 154 13.31 13.18 3.94
CA ARG A 154 13.66 14.14 4.99
C ARG A 154 12.99 13.83 6.33
N PHE A 155 11.89 13.08 6.29
CA PHE A 155 11.22 12.61 7.48
C PHE A 155 11.73 11.22 7.93
N PRO A 156 11.98 11.04 9.25
CA PRO A 156 12.28 9.73 9.81
C PRO A 156 11.19 8.70 9.48
N PRO A 157 11.52 7.43 9.23
CA PRO A 157 10.53 6.40 8.93
C PRO A 157 9.76 5.92 10.15
N TYR A 158 10.10 6.39 11.33
CA TYR A 158 9.46 6.10 12.62
C TYR A 158 9.88 7.12 13.67
N PRO A 159 9.07 7.34 14.74
CA PRO A 159 9.41 8.23 15.83
C PRO A 159 10.59 7.69 16.65
N GLU A 160 11.41 8.58 17.19
CA GLU A 160 12.57 8.21 18.01
C GLU A 160 12.20 8.06 19.49
N SER A 161 11.28 8.91 20.01
CA SER A 161 10.83 8.92 21.40
C SER A 161 9.88 7.77 21.77
N VAL A 162 9.22 7.16 20.78
CA VAL A 162 8.25 6.08 21.00
C VAL A 162 8.79 4.77 20.42
N ARG A 163 8.58 3.65 21.12
CA ARG A 163 9.00 2.30 20.65
C ARG A 163 8.08 1.75 19.56
N LEU A 164 7.98 2.49 18.43
CA LEU A 164 7.25 2.05 17.25
C LEU A 164 8.22 1.90 16.09
N ILE A 165 8.24 0.71 15.48
CA ILE A 165 9.10 0.39 14.33
C ILE A 165 8.24 -0.32 13.29
N SER A 166 8.47 0.00 12.04
CA SER A 166 7.88 -0.67 10.86
C SER A 166 8.95 -0.91 9.81
N PRO A 167 8.69 -1.73 8.78
CA PRO A 167 9.53 -1.75 7.60
C PRO A 167 9.71 -0.35 7.03
N ILE A 168 10.95 0.00 6.68
CA ILE A 168 11.29 1.34 6.18
C ILE A 168 10.83 1.50 4.73
N GLU A 169 10.08 2.55 4.43
CA GLU A 169 9.78 2.93 3.05
C GLU A 169 11.04 3.54 2.42
N ILE A 170 11.68 2.75 1.55
CA ILE A 170 12.91 3.17 0.85
C ILE A 170 12.65 3.74 -0.53
N SER A 171 11.48 3.40 -1.12
CA SER A 171 11.07 3.93 -2.42
C SER A 171 9.57 4.16 -2.45
N ARG A 172 9.15 5.27 -3.04
CA ARG A 172 7.75 5.70 -3.15
C ARG A 172 7.41 6.11 -4.58
N GLY A 173 6.20 5.74 -5.04
CA GLY A 173 5.74 5.97 -6.40
C GLY A 173 6.08 4.81 -7.34
N CYS A 174 5.38 4.71 -8.49
CA CYS A 174 5.55 3.61 -9.44
C CYS A 174 5.23 4.07 -10.87
N PRO A 175 6.14 3.96 -11.84
CA PRO A 175 5.94 4.50 -13.20
C PRO A 175 5.05 3.63 -14.09
N PHE A 176 4.72 2.40 -13.66
CA PHE A 176 4.08 1.42 -14.54
C PHE A 176 2.59 1.65 -14.78
N GLY A 177 1.88 2.33 -13.88
CA GLY A 177 0.47 2.68 -14.09
C GLY A 177 -0.46 1.49 -14.32
N CYS A 178 -0.23 0.35 -13.66
CA CYS A 178 -1.12 -0.81 -13.79
C CYS A 178 -2.55 -0.45 -13.39
N TYR A 179 -3.54 -0.78 -14.22
CA TYR A 179 -4.93 -0.30 -14.10
C TYR A 179 -5.68 -0.77 -12.85
N TYR A 180 -5.22 -1.83 -12.20
CA TYR A 180 -5.80 -2.36 -10.97
C TYR A 180 -5.13 -1.80 -9.69
N CYS A 181 -4.00 -1.09 -9.80
CA CYS A 181 -3.14 -0.75 -8.67
C CYS A 181 -3.26 0.72 -8.28
N GLN A 182 -3.56 1.01 -7.02
CA GLN A 182 -3.68 2.38 -6.52
C GLN A 182 -2.34 3.12 -6.39
N THR A 183 -1.21 2.41 -6.27
CA THR A 183 0.10 3.00 -5.96
C THR A 183 0.52 4.10 -6.94
N PRO A 184 0.49 3.92 -8.28
CA PRO A 184 0.89 4.97 -9.20
C PRO A 184 0.00 6.20 -9.15
N TYR A 185 -1.30 6.01 -8.91
CA TYR A 185 -2.30 7.08 -8.95
C TYR A 185 -2.36 7.90 -7.64
N ILE A 186 -2.00 7.29 -6.52
CA ILE A 186 -2.00 7.93 -5.19
C ILE A 186 -0.61 8.42 -4.79
N LYS A 187 0.46 7.64 -5.07
CA LYS A 187 1.84 7.96 -4.68
C LYS A 187 2.67 8.58 -5.80
N GLY A 188 2.09 8.70 -7.01
CA GLY A 188 2.70 9.29 -8.20
C GLY A 188 3.43 8.29 -9.08
N MET A 189 3.61 8.67 -10.35
CA MET A 189 4.22 7.84 -11.40
C MET A 189 5.74 7.90 -11.46
N ARG A 190 6.39 8.68 -10.61
CA ARG A 190 7.84 8.74 -10.50
C ARG A 190 8.28 8.09 -9.21
N MET A 191 9.22 7.17 -9.30
CA MET A 191 9.81 6.55 -8.12
C MET A 191 10.83 7.52 -7.47
N ARG A 192 10.64 7.80 -6.18
CA ARG A 192 11.53 8.60 -5.33
C ARG A 192 12.17 7.67 -4.32
N HIS A 193 13.41 7.91 -3.93
CA HIS A 193 14.17 6.99 -3.09
C HIS A 193 14.75 7.68 -1.86
N ARG A 194 14.71 7.01 -0.72
CA ARG A 194 15.45 7.41 0.48
C ARG A 194 16.94 7.20 0.26
N PRO A 195 17.82 8.15 0.64
CA PRO A 195 19.28 7.99 0.57
C PRO A 195 19.79 6.79 1.36
N ILE A 196 20.87 6.17 0.88
CA ILE A 196 21.46 4.94 1.46
C ILE A 196 21.89 5.17 2.91
N ASP A 197 22.55 6.28 3.21
CA ASP A 197 22.98 6.64 4.57
C ASP A 197 21.83 6.67 5.56
N GLN A 198 20.68 7.22 5.17
CA GLN A 198 19.48 7.21 5.99
C GLN A 198 18.88 5.81 6.14
N ILE A 199 18.88 5.01 5.06
CA ILE A 199 18.40 3.62 5.14
C ILE A 199 19.26 2.86 6.15
N VAL A 200 20.59 2.97 6.08
CA VAL A 200 21.51 2.33 7.02
C VAL A 200 21.29 2.85 8.44
N LYS A 201 21.22 4.19 8.62
CA LYS A 201 20.96 4.81 9.94
C LYS A 201 19.76 4.20 10.63
N TYR A 202 18.62 4.16 9.94
CA TYR A 202 17.37 3.71 10.53
C TYR A 202 17.28 2.18 10.63
N SER A 203 17.93 1.42 9.76
CA SER A 203 17.98 -0.04 9.82
C SER A 203 18.68 -0.57 11.09
N ARG A 204 19.48 0.25 11.77
CA ARG A 204 20.15 -0.12 13.04
C ARG A 204 19.17 -0.54 14.17
N ARG A 205 17.92 -0.06 14.13
CA ARG A 205 16.91 -0.43 15.11
C ARG A 205 16.15 -1.72 14.77
N MET A 206 16.35 -2.27 13.58
CA MET A 206 15.65 -3.46 13.09
C MET A 206 16.49 -4.73 13.36
N LYS A 207 15.85 -5.78 13.86
CA LYS A 207 16.46 -7.12 13.91
C LYS A 207 16.40 -7.78 12.54
N ASP A 208 15.22 -7.74 11.92
CA ASP A 208 14.97 -8.19 10.55
C ASP A 208 14.75 -6.94 9.68
N MET A 209 15.74 -6.62 8.87
CA MET A 209 15.69 -5.48 7.96
C MET A 209 14.77 -5.81 6.79
N ARG A 210 13.62 -5.15 6.75
CA ARG A 210 12.62 -5.26 5.68
C ARG A 210 12.24 -3.87 5.20
N TYR A 211 11.96 -3.76 3.93
CA TYR A 211 11.73 -2.47 3.28
C TYR A 211 10.42 -2.43 2.53
N ILE A 212 9.82 -1.25 2.43
CA ILE A 212 8.64 -0.98 1.61
C ILE A 212 9.11 -0.31 0.33
N THR A 213 8.79 -0.92 -0.80
CA THR A 213 9.06 -0.40 -2.14
C THR A 213 8.09 -1.03 -3.14
N PRO A 214 7.64 -0.30 -4.17
CA PRO A 214 6.77 -0.86 -5.22
C PRO A 214 7.47 -1.89 -6.12
N ASN A 215 8.79 -1.83 -6.24
CA ASN A 215 9.62 -2.80 -6.93
C ASN A 215 11.02 -2.79 -6.29
N ALA A 216 11.37 -3.85 -5.58
CA ALA A 216 12.61 -3.90 -4.81
C ALA A 216 13.86 -3.69 -5.66
N PHE A 217 13.94 -4.30 -6.83
CA PHE A 217 15.13 -4.20 -7.68
C PHE A 217 15.25 -2.89 -8.47
N ALA A 218 14.26 -1.99 -8.36
CA ALA A 218 14.30 -0.68 -9.01
C ALA A 218 14.91 0.44 -8.15
N TYR A 219 15.56 0.12 -7.02
CA TYR A 219 16.17 1.14 -6.16
C TYR A 219 17.19 1.99 -6.93
N GLY A 220 17.12 3.32 -6.73
CA GLY A 220 18.02 4.29 -7.34
C GLY A 220 17.71 4.62 -8.81
N SER A 221 16.58 4.10 -9.34
CA SER A 221 16.13 4.39 -10.72
C SER A 221 14.76 5.07 -10.72
N PRO A 222 14.31 5.67 -11.86
CA PRO A 222 12.93 6.16 -11.97
C PRO A 222 11.85 5.06 -11.83
N GLY A 223 12.27 3.78 -11.73
CA GLY A 223 11.41 2.62 -11.49
C GLY A 223 11.22 1.69 -12.70
N ALA A 224 11.43 2.18 -13.93
CA ALA A 224 11.27 1.41 -15.17
C ALA A 224 12.55 0.75 -15.68
N ILE A 225 13.70 1.13 -15.15
CA ILE A 225 15.03 0.66 -15.59
C ILE A 225 15.78 0.11 -14.39
N LEU A 226 16.43 -1.03 -14.57
CA LEU A 226 17.34 -1.58 -13.58
C LEU A 226 18.64 -0.74 -13.52
N LYS A 227 19.02 -0.32 -12.33
CA LYS A 227 20.34 0.27 -12.04
C LYS A 227 21.10 -0.62 -11.08
N LEU A 228 21.73 -1.66 -11.60
CA LEU A 228 22.38 -2.71 -10.82
C LEU A 228 23.40 -2.13 -9.82
N ASN A 229 24.21 -1.17 -10.24
CA ASN A 229 25.19 -0.50 -9.37
C ASN A 229 24.56 0.23 -8.18
N LYS A 230 23.33 0.77 -8.31
CA LYS A 230 22.62 1.44 -7.22
C LYS A 230 22.01 0.42 -6.25
N LEU A 231 21.48 -0.67 -6.78
CA LEU A 231 20.98 -1.78 -5.97
C LEU A 231 22.14 -2.41 -5.17
N GLU A 232 23.23 -2.71 -5.83
CA GLU A 232 24.44 -3.25 -5.20
C GLU A 232 24.98 -2.32 -4.10
N ALA A 233 25.08 -1.02 -4.38
CA ALA A 233 25.56 -0.04 -3.39
C ALA A 233 24.68 -0.04 -2.13
N LEU A 234 23.34 -0.16 -2.25
CA LEU A 234 22.43 -0.27 -1.12
C LEU A 234 22.68 -1.56 -0.33
N LEU A 235 22.73 -2.71 -1.00
CA LEU A 235 22.91 -4.01 -0.36
C LEU A 235 24.28 -4.11 0.33
N LYS A 236 25.35 -3.60 -0.30
CA LYS A 236 26.69 -3.50 0.30
C LYS A 236 26.70 -2.62 1.55
N ALA A 237 26.03 -1.47 1.51
CA ALA A 237 26.00 -0.54 2.65
C ALA A 237 25.30 -1.14 3.89
N LEU A 238 24.45 -2.14 3.71
CA LEU A 238 23.76 -2.84 4.82
C LEU A 238 24.57 -3.99 5.42
N GLN A 239 25.70 -4.39 4.81
CA GLN A 239 26.51 -5.52 5.29
C GLN A 239 27.11 -5.35 6.69
N PRO A 240 27.56 -4.16 7.11
CA PRO A 240 28.00 -3.99 8.50
C PRO A 240 26.93 -4.38 9.52
N LEU A 241 25.66 -4.08 9.23
CA LEU A 241 24.53 -4.44 10.11
C LEU A 241 24.27 -5.94 10.14
N ARG A 242 24.44 -6.66 9.00
CA ARG A 242 24.37 -8.12 8.98
C ARG A 242 25.47 -8.75 9.83
N LYS A 243 26.69 -8.24 9.75
CA LYS A 243 27.83 -8.70 10.58
C LYS A 243 27.59 -8.48 12.08
N GLU A 244 26.73 -7.49 12.44
CA GLU A 244 26.26 -7.27 13.81
C GLU A 244 25.11 -8.23 14.22
N GLY A 245 24.75 -9.23 13.40
CA GLY A 245 23.73 -10.23 13.67
C GLY A 245 22.31 -9.87 13.25
N ARG A 246 22.10 -8.81 12.44
CA ARG A 246 20.82 -8.51 11.84
C ARG A 246 20.63 -9.31 10.57
N ARG A 247 19.36 -9.59 10.19
CA ARG A 247 19.02 -10.30 8.96
C ARG A 247 18.46 -9.32 7.94
N LEU A 248 18.85 -9.47 6.68
CA LEU A 248 18.38 -8.66 5.55
C LEU A 248 17.47 -9.47 4.64
N TYR A 249 16.22 -9.06 4.52
CA TYR A 249 15.25 -9.65 3.59
C TYR A 249 14.82 -8.62 2.56
N TYR A 250 15.15 -8.86 1.28
CA TYR A 250 14.94 -7.91 0.19
C TYR A 250 14.16 -8.54 -0.96
N GLY A 251 13.17 -7.84 -1.54
CA GLY A 251 12.31 -8.39 -2.60
C GLY A 251 11.31 -9.44 -2.11
N THR A 252 10.95 -9.42 -0.82
CA THR A 252 9.89 -10.24 -0.22
C THR A 252 9.03 -9.34 0.67
N PHE A 253 7.84 -9.80 1.02
CA PHE A 253 6.88 -8.99 1.78
C PHE A 253 7.54 -8.14 2.89
N PRO A 254 7.24 -6.83 2.96
CA PRO A 254 6.20 -6.06 2.28
C PRO A 254 6.60 -5.41 0.94
N SER A 255 7.61 -5.93 0.28
CA SER A 255 7.95 -5.56 -1.10
C SER A 255 7.99 -6.79 -2.01
N GLU A 256 7.84 -6.54 -3.29
CA GLU A 256 7.86 -7.56 -4.33
C GLU A 256 8.81 -7.11 -5.45
N VAL A 257 9.10 -8.03 -6.34
CA VAL A 257 9.90 -7.78 -7.53
C VAL A 257 9.03 -7.96 -8.77
N ARG A 258 9.22 -7.15 -9.77
CA ARG A 258 8.60 -7.37 -11.07
C ARG A 258 9.38 -8.47 -11.81
N PRO A 259 8.69 -9.41 -12.51
CA PRO A 259 9.35 -10.56 -13.15
C PRO A 259 10.52 -10.16 -14.07
N GLU A 260 10.36 -9.10 -14.85
CA GLU A 260 11.37 -8.62 -15.79
C GLU A 260 12.64 -8.02 -15.13
N PHE A 261 12.63 -7.85 -13.82
CA PHE A 261 13.81 -7.41 -13.03
C PHE A 261 14.53 -8.59 -12.35
N VAL A 262 13.97 -9.79 -12.42
CA VAL A 262 14.62 -11.01 -11.91
C VAL A 262 15.58 -11.52 -12.98
N LEU A 263 16.85 -11.22 -12.81
CA LEU A 263 17.94 -11.55 -13.72
C LEU A 263 19.05 -12.26 -12.92
N PRO A 264 19.92 -13.03 -13.56
CA PRO A 264 21.07 -13.65 -12.88
C PRO A 264 21.84 -12.65 -12.01
N GLU A 265 22.17 -11.48 -12.55
CA GLU A 265 22.97 -10.45 -11.86
C GLU A 265 22.25 -9.88 -10.62
N THR A 266 20.92 -9.79 -10.63
CA THR A 266 20.15 -9.32 -9.47
C THR A 266 20.02 -10.40 -8.40
N LEU A 267 19.98 -11.66 -8.78
CA LEU A 267 19.94 -12.80 -7.87
C LEU A 267 21.31 -13.06 -7.22
N GLU A 268 22.41 -12.90 -7.95
CA GLU A 268 23.78 -12.94 -7.40
C GLU A 268 23.92 -11.92 -6.25
N LEU A 269 23.42 -10.70 -6.43
CA LEU A 269 23.42 -9.71 -5.34
C LEU A 269 22.63 -10.18 -4.11
N LEU A 270 21.52 -10.90 -4.30
CA LEU A 270 20.77 -11.44 -3.16
C LEU A 270 21.49 -12.60 -2.47
N VAL A 271 22.13 -13.48 -3.23
CA VAL A 271 22.96 -14.57 -2.68
C VAL A 271 24.09 -14.00 -1.83
N ASP A 272 24.78 -12.97 -2.33
CA ASP A 272 25.91 -12.36 -1.64
C ASP A 272 25.51 -11.53 -0.42
N TYR A 273 24.41 -10.79 -0.52
CA TYR A 273 24.13 -9.69 0.42
C TYR A 273 22.87 -9.86 1.26
N ALA A 274 21.97 -10.83 0.98
CA ALA A 274 20.71 -10.98 1.68
C ALA A 274 20.56 -12.36 2.36
N ASP A 275 19.57 -12.48 3.24
CA ASP A 275 19.25 -13.72 3.98
C ASP A 275 17.95 -14.35 3.42
N ASN A 276 17.65 -14.08 2.17
CA ASN A 276 16.46 -14.58 1.50
C ASN A 276 16.54 -16.10 1.27
N THR A 277 15.44 -16.80 1.54
CA THR A 277 15.19 -18.17 1.07
C THR A 277 14.11 -18.20 0.01
N ARG A 278 13.40 -17.10 -0.19
CA ARG A 278 12.31 -16.93 -1.14
C ARG A 278 12.28 -15.53 -1.72
N LEU A 279 11.67 -15.41 -2.89
CA LEU A 279 11.46 -14.14 -3.55
C LEU A 279 10.03 -14.07 -4.09
N ALA A 280 9.38 -12.89 -3.96
CA ALA A 280 7.99 -12.69 -4.39
C ALA A 280 7.94 -11.90 -5.70
N ILE A 281 7.21 -12.43 -6.70
CA ILE A 281 6.98 -11.76 -7.99
C ILE A 281 5.51 -11.70 -8.36
N GLY A 282 5.10 -10.63 -9.02
CA GLY A 282 3.73 -10.46 -9.50
C GLY A 282 3.56 -10.87 -10.96
N ALA A 283 3.15 -12.10 -11.24
CA ALA A 283 2.75 -12.54 -12.58
C ALA A 283 1.43 -11.91 -13.01
N GLN A 284 0.45 -11.91 -12.13
CA GLN A 284 -0.91 -11.40 -12.24
C GLN A 284 -1.80 -12.19 -13.21
N SER A 285 -1.33 -12.62 -14.38
CA SER A 285 -2.05 -13.45 -15.36
C SER A 285 -1.10 -14.38 -16.12
N GLY A 286 -1.61 -15.51 -16.60
CA GLY A 286 -0.92 -16.40 -17.54
C GLY A 286 -1.23 -16.10 -19.01
N ASP A 287 -1.89 -14.98 -19.30
CA ASP A 287 -2.26 -14.56 -20.65
C ASP A 287 -1.68 -13.18 -21.01
N ASP A 288 -0.81 -13.14 -22.02
CA ASP A 288 -0.17 -11.90 -22.47
C ASP A 288 -1.19 -10.83 -22.93
N ALA A 289 -2.35 -11.25 -23.46
CA ALA A 289 -3.42 -10.33 -23.82
C ALA A 289 -4.00 -9.63 -22.57
N MET A 290 -4.19 -10.39 -21.47
CA MET A 290 -4.64 -9.83 -20.20
C MET A 290 -3.56 -8.97 -19.54
N LEU A 291 -2.29 -9.36 -19.60
CA LEU A 291 -1.19 -8.54 -19.11
C LEU A 291 -1.15 -7.18 -19.83
N LYS A 292 -1.31 -7.17 -21.14
CA LYS A 292 -1.41 -5.93 -21.94
C LYS A 292 -2.65 -5.11 -21.55
N ALA A 293 -3.81 -5.75 -21.41
CA ALA A 293 -5.07 -5.08 -21.04
C ALA A 293 -4.99 -4.39 -19.66
N MET A 294 -4.29 -4.98 -18.68
CA MET A 294 -4.10 -4.38 -17.37
C MET A 294 -2.93 -3.40 -17.28
N HIS A 295 -2.34 -3.03 -18.40
CA HIS A 295 -1.18 -2.14 -18.52
C HIS A 295 0.08 -2.69 -17.84
N ARG A 296 0.33 -4.00 -18.00
CA ARG A 296 1.61 -4.64 -17.61
C ARG A 296 2.53 -4.71 -18.83
N ILE A 297 3.81 -4.41 -18.63
CA ILE A 297 4.80 -4.45 -19.73
C ILE A 297 5.52 -5.81 -19.83
N HIS A 298 5.53 -6.59 -18.74
CA HIS A 298 6.09 -7.94 -18.78
C HIS A 298 5.14 -8.91 -19.49
N LYS A 299 5.69 -9.99 -19.97
CA LYS A 299 4.99 -11.12 -20.60
C LYS A 299 5.12 -12.36 -19.75
N VAL A 300 4.35 -13.40 -20.07
CA VAL A 300 4.42 -14.72 -19.41
C VAL A 300 5.83 -15.30 -19.47
N GLU A 301 6.56 -15.13 -20.58
CA GLU A 301 7.94 -15.59 -20.70
C GLU A 301 8.89 -14.99 -19.65
N HIS A 302 8.69 -13.74 -19.25
CA HIS A 302 9.48 -13.11 -18.18
C HIS A 302 9.19 -13.76 -16.82
N VAL A 303 7.92 -14.16 -16.57
CA VAL A 303 7.55 -14.89 -15.36
C VAL A 303 8.23 -16.27 -15.33
N MET A 304 8.19 -17.00 -16.45
CA MET A 304 8.81 -18.31 -16.53
C MET A 304 10.32 -18.23 -16.33
N LYS A 305 11.01 -17.33 -17.02
CA LYS A 305 12.45 -17.10 -16.83
C LYS A 305 12.77 -16.71 -15.38
N ALA A 306 12.00 -15.79 -14.80
CA ALA A 306 12.18 -15.37 -13.40
C ALA A 306 12.08 -16.57 -12.43
N VAL A 307 11.10 -17.45 -12.61
CA VAL A 307 10.94 -18.66 -11.80
C VAL A 307 12.13 -19.61 -11.97
N GLU A 308 12.58 -19.84 -13.21
CA GLU A 308 13.74 -20.70 -13.48
C GLU A 308 15.02 -20.15 -12.84
N TYR A 309 15.33 -18.87 -13.05
CA TYR A 309 16.48 -18.22 -12.41
C TYR A 309 16.40 -18.29 -10.88
N MET A 310 15.23 -17.97 -10.27
CA MET A 310 15.09 -18.07 -8.82
C MET A 310 15.41 -19.47 -8.29
N LEU A 311 14.93 -20.52 -8.95
CA LEU A 311 15.21 -21.92 -8.56
C LEU A 311 16.69 -22.27 -8.76
N GLU A 312 17.31 -21.83 -9.86
CA GLU A 312 18.73 -22.04 -10.14
C GLU A 312 19.62 -21.41 -9.06
N TYR A 313 19.25 -20.22 -8.58
CA TYR A 313 19.95 -19.52 -7.48
C TYR A 313 19.51 -19.94 -6.07
N GLY A 314 18.69 -20.98 -5.92
CA GLY A 314 18.28 -21.57 -4.66
C GLY A 314 17.16 -20.83 -3.92
N PHE A 315 16.43 -19.92 -4.58
CA PHE A 315 15.28 -19.24 -4.00
C PHE A 315 13.97 -19.97 -4.32
N GLU A 316 13.07 -20.06 -3.33
CA GLU A 316 11.70 -20.50 -3.52
C GLU A 316 10.89 -19.39 -4.21
N PRO A 317 10.39 -19.58 -5.46
CA PRO A 317 9.52 -18.59 -6.10
C PRO A 317 8.15 -18.51 -5.42
N VAL A 318 7.70 -17.31 -5.10
CA VAL A 318 6.32 -17.02 -4.66
C VAL A 318 5.68 -16.12 -5.70
N VAL A 319 4.68 -16.62 -6.42
CA VAL A 319 4.15 -15.95 -7.62
C VAL A 319 2.70 -15.54 -7.42
N ASP A 320 2.43 -14.25 -7.57
CA ASP A 320 1.10 -13.67 -7.37
C ASP A 320 0.28 -13.64 -8.65
N PHE A 321 -0.99 -14.03 -8.53
CA PHE A 321 -1.99 -13.98 -9.58
C PHE A 321 -3.23 -13.23 -9.13
N ILE A 322 -3.86 -12.52 -10.07
CA ILE A 322 -5.18 -11.93 -9.91
C ILE A 322 -6.11 -12.66 -10.89
N VAL A 323 -7.15 -13.29 -10.37
CA VAL A 323 -8.18 -13.97 -11.16
C VAL A 323 -9.48 -13.17 -11.15
N GLY A 324 -10.33 -13.36 -12.16
CA GLY A 324 -11.55 -12.59 -12.33
C GLY A 324 -11.30 -11.16 -12.79
N LEU A 325 -10.22 -10.94 -13.53
CA LEU A 325 -9.89 -9.64 -14.13
C LEU A 325 -11.00 -9.17 -15.09
N PRO A 326 -11.22 -7.86 -15.26
CA PRO A 326 -12.18 -7.36 -16.24
C PRO A 326 -11.93 -7.93 -17.63
N ASN A 327 -12.99 -8.40 -18.29
CA ASN A 327 -12.95 -9.05 -19.60
C ASN A 327 -12.09 -10.33 -19.69
N GLU A 328 -11.72 -10.94 -18.57
CA GLU A 328 -11.01 -12.22 -18.55
C GLU A 328 -11.93 -13.34 -19.02
N THR A 329 -11.53 -14.03 -20.11
CA THR A 329 -12.29 -15.12 -20.69
C THR A 329 -11.97 -16.46 -20.02
N PRO A 330 -12.81 -17.51 -20.16
CA PRO A 330 -12.46 -18.87 -19.71
C PRO A 330 -11.15 -19.38 -20.30
N GLU A 331 -10.83 -19.01 -21.56
CA GLU A 331 -9.57 -19.36 -22.21
C GLU A 331 -8.38 -18.68 -21.55
N SER A 332 -8.49 -17.38 -21.22
CA SER A 332 -7.47 -16.63 -20.49
C SER A 332 -7.24 -17.22 -19.09
N GLN A 333 -8.33 -17.64 -18.41
CA GLN A 333 -8.24 -18.31 -17.12
C GLN A 333 -7.52 -19.66 -17.23
N ARG A 334 -7.75 -20.43 -18.32
CA ARG A 334 -7.06 -21.69 -18.56
C ARG A 334 -5.55 -21.49 -18.72
N LYS A 335 -5.11 -20.50 -19.49
CA LYS A 335 -3.69 -20.14 -19.60
C LYS A 335 -3.08 -19.81 -18.23
N SER A 336 -3.81 -19.09 -17.38
CA SER A 336 -3.37 -18.82 -16.00
C SER A 336 -3.27 -20.08 -15.15
N ILE A 337 -4.20 -21.03 -15.29
CA ILE A 337 -4.14 -22.35 -14.64
C ILE A 337 -2.90 -23.13 -15.10
N GLU A 338 -2.60 -23.13 -16.39
CA GLU A 338 -1.44 -23.82 -16.96
C GLU A 338 -0.13 -23.25 -16.40
N LEU A 339 0.01 -21.94 -16.36
CA LEU A 339 1.18 -21.29 -15.76
C LEU A 339 1.29 -21.59 -14.25
N MET A 340 0.19 -21.53 -13.49
CA MET A 340 0.18 -21.90 -12.07
C MET A 340 0.61 -23.34 -11.85
N LYS A 341 0.12 -24.29 -12.66
CA LYS A 341 0.54 -25.71 -12.62
C LYS A 341 2.03 -25.86 -12.90
N TRP A 342 2.52 -25.17 -13.92
CA TRP A 342 3.93 -25.20 -14.29
C TRP A 342 4.82 -24.71 -13.15
N ILE A 343 4.48 -23.56 -12.52
CA ILE A 343 5.19 -23.01 -11.37
C ILE A 343 5.25 -24.01 -10.21
N MET A 344 4.09 -24.59 -9.86
CA MET A 344 4.02 -25.56 -8.75
C MET A 344 4.78 -26.84 -9.03
N ASN A 345 4.79 -27.32 -10.29
CA ASN A 345 5.54 -28.51 -10.70
C ASN A 345 7.06 -28.26 -10.66
N LYS A 346 7.51 -27.03 -10.88
CA LYS A 346 8.91 -26.63 -10.72
C LYS A 346 9.32 -26.43 -9.24
N GLY A 347 8.39 -26.45 -8.29
CA GLY A 347 8.66 -26.26 -6.85
C GLY A 347 8.34 -24.88 -6.31
N GLY A 348 7.80 -23.97 -7.13
CA GLY A 348 7.35 -22.64 -6.68
C GLY A 348 5.99 -22.67 -5.98
N LYS A 349 5.66 -21.61 -5.30
CA LYS A 349 4.36 -21.36 -4.65
C LYS A 349 3.54 -20.34 -5.44
N VAL A 350 2.22 -20.49 -5.39
CA VAL A 350 1.27 -19.56 -5.99
C VAL A 350 0.44 -18.89 -4.91
N ARG A 351 0.29 -17.56 -5.01
CA ARG A 351 -0.71 -16.79 -4.24
C ARG A 351 -1.78 -16.28 -5.21
N ALA A 352 -3.03 -16.62 -4.93
CA ALA A 352 -4.16 -16.20 -5.77
C ALA A 352 -5.00 -15.13 -5.07
N HIS A 353 -5.30 -14.07 -5.79
CA HIS A 353 -6.18 -12.98 -5.40
C HIS A 353 -7.33 -12.87 -6.39
N TYR A 354 -8.49 -12.42 -5.93
CA TYR A 354 -9.58 -12.08 -6.83
C TYR A 354 -9.55 -10.58 -7.12
N PHE A 355 -9.88 -10.20 -8.37
CA PHE A 355 -9.90 -8.80 -8.76
C PHE A 355 -10.85 -7.98 -7.88
N MET A 356 -10.37 -6.88 -7.39
CA MET A 356 -11.13 -5.91 -6.62
C MET A 356 -11.10 -4.56 -7.35
N PRO A 357 -12.25 -3.98 -7.72
CA PRO A 357 -12.30 -2.64 -8.30
C PRO A 357 -11.98 -1.61 -7.22
N LEU A 358 -10.73 -1.15 -7.21
CA LEU A 358 -10.27 -0.22 -6.18
C LEU A 358 -10.54 1.24 -6.60
N PRO A 359 -11.19 2.06 -5.77
CA PRO A 359 -11.38 3.48 -6.04
C PRO A 359 -10.05 4.20 -6.34
N GLY A 360 -10.06 5.15 -7.26
CA GLY A 360 -8.85 5.89 -7.65
C GLY A 360 -7.95 5.16 -8.65
N THR A 361 -8.40 4.06 -9.23
CA THR A 361 -7.70 3.33 -10.30
C THR A 361 -8.47 3.41 -11.62
N PRO A 362 -7.82 3.24 -12.79
CA PRO A 362 -8.53 3.16 -14.08
C PRO A 362 -9.59 2.06 -14.14
N TRP A 363 -9.40 0.97 -13.43
CA TRP A 363 -10.35 -0.13 -13.36
C TRP A 363 -11.32 -0.06 -12.17
N ALA A 364 -11.45 1.10 -11.53
CA ALA A 364 -12.40 1.26 -10.42
C ALA A 364 -13.83 0.89 -10.79
N ARG A 365 -14.28 1.30 -11.98
CA ARG A 365 -15.66 1.04 -12.47
C ARG A 365 -15.81 -0.27 -13.24
N CYS A 366 -14.73 -1.00 -13.49
CA CYS A 366 -14.77 -2.23 -14.26
C CYS A 366 -15.28 -3.41 -13.41
N LYS A 367 -16.16 -4.20 -14.03
CA LYS A 367 -16.74 -5.38 -13.38
C LYS A 367 -15.78 -6.55 -13.44
N PRO A 368 -15.60 -7.31 -12.34
CA PRO A 368 -14.84 -8.54 -12.38
C PRO A 368 -15.53 -9.57 -13.28
N SER A 369 -14.74 -10.34 -14.03
CA SER A 369 -15.24 -11.48 -14.77
C SER A 369 -15.56 -12.64 -13.82
N PRO A 370 -16.61 -13.44 -14.10
CA PRO A 370 -16.89 -14.63 -13.32
C PRO A 370 -15.76 -15.66 -13.50
N LEU A 371 -15.46 -16.38 -12.42
CA LEU A 371 -14.55 -17.51 -12.51
C LEU A 371 -15.25 -18.68 -13.22
N SER A 372 -14.55 -19.29 -14.18
CA SER A 372 -14.98 -20.54 -14.81
C SER A 372 -15.05 -21.68 -13.79
N GLU A 373 -15.85 -22.68 -14.06
CA GLU A 373 -15.93 -23.87 -13.19
C GLU A 373 -14.58 -24.60 -13.09
N GLU A 374 -13.78 -24.57 -14.15
CA GLU A 374 -12.44 -25.10 -14.14
C GLU A 374 -11.53 -24.35 -13.15
N MET A 375 -11.53 -23.00 -13.20
CA MET A 375 -10.74 -22.16 -12.29
C MET A 375 -11.17 -22.37 -10.83
N LYS A 376 -12.49 -22.37 -10.54
CA LYS A 376 -13.00 -22.61 -9.17
C LYS A 376 -12.55 -23.95 -8.61
N LYS A 377 -12.73 -25.03 -9.41
CA LYS A 377 -12.31 -26.38 -9.04
C LYS A 377 -10.80 -26.49 -8.85
N PHE A 378 -10.02 -25.84 -9.71
CA PHE A 378 -8.57 -25.83 -9.62
C PHE A 378 -8.11 -25.11 -8.34
N LEU A 379 -8.52 -23.87 -8.12
CA LEU A 379 -8.16 -23.09 -6.92
C LEU A 379 -8.57 -23.81 -5.63
N GLY A 380 -9.80 -24.34 -5.56
CA GLY A 380 -10.29 -25.06 -4.39
C GLY A 380 -9.46 -26.30 -4.08
N ARG A 381 -9.16 -27.13 -5.10
CA ARG A 381 -8.34 -28.34 -4.93
C ARG A 381 -6.90 -28.01 -4.51
N MET A 382 -6.30 -26.98 -5.10
CA MET A 382 -4.91 -26.60 -4.79
C MET A 382 -4.79 -25.93 -3.43
N ALA A 383 -5.77 -25.12 -3.02
CA ALA A 383 -5.84 -24.55 -1.68
C ALA A 383 -5.99 -25.64 -0.60
N ALA A 384 -6.86 -26.63 -0.82
CA ALA A 384 -7.02 -27.78 0.09
C ALA A 384 -5.73 -28.59 0.26
N LYS A 385 -4.86 -28.63 -0.77
CA LYS A 385 -3.54 -29.26 -0.72
C LYS A 385 -2.43 -28.34 -0.17
N GLY A 386 -2.74 -27.13 0.25
CA GLY A 386 -1.74 -26.14 0.69
C GLY A 386 -0.77 -25.67 -0.41
N LYS A 387 -1.12 -25.88 -1.68
CA LYS A 387 -0.30 -25.49 -2.84
C LYS A 387 -0.55 -24.06 -3.33
N ILE A 388 -1.75 -23.52 -3.03
CA ILE A 388 -2.13 -22.14 -3.35
C ILE A 388 -2.50 -21.43 -2.05
N GLU A 389 -1.86 -20.31 -1.82
CA GLU A 389 -2.17 -19.36 -0.75
C GLU A 389 -3.02 -18.19 -1.29
N GLY A 390 -3.54 -17.35 -0.39
CA GLY A 390 -4.26 -16.13 -0.76
C GLY A 390 -5.72 -16.13 -0.32
N SER A 391 -6.37 -14.99 -0.52
CA SER A 391 -7.72 -14.72 0.00
C SER A 391 -8.80 -14.68 -1.08
N TRP A 392 -8.55 -15.24 -2.26
CA TRP A 392 -9.42 -15.13 -3.44
C TRP A 392 -10.90 -15.40 -3.14
N GLY A 393 -11.19 -16.44 -2.34
CA GLY A 393 -12.58 -16.78 -1.99
C GLY A 393 -13.31 -15.69 -1.20
N LYS A 394 -12.64 -15.11 -0.19
CA LYS A 394 -13.19 -13.99 0.60
C LYS A 394 -13.26 -12.70 -0.23
N GLN A 395 -12.34 -12.52 -1.15
CA GLN A 395 -12.27 -11.34 -2.00
C GLN A 395 -13.39 -11.29 -3.05
N ILE A 396 -14.03 -12.41 -3.42
CA ILE A 396 -15.20 -12.41 -4.32
C ILE A 396 -16.35 -11.59 -3.72
N GLU A 397 -16.70 -11.83 -2.45
CA GLU A 397 -17.76 -11.06 -1.80
C GLU A 397 -17.35 -9.61 -1.55
N LEU A 398 -16.11 -9.40 -1.16
CA LEU A 398 -15.56 -8.06 -1.00
C LEU A 398 -15.58 -7.25 -2.31
N SER A 399 -15.24 -7.89 -3.42
CA SER A 399 -15.30 -7.30 -4.75
C SER A 399 -16.72 -6.85 -5.13
N ARG A 400 -17.75 -7.67 -4.81
CA ARG A 400 -19.15 -7.31 -5.01
C ARG A 400 -19.58 -6.10 -4.17
N ARG A 401 -19.11 -6.02 -2.93
CA ARG A 401 -19.37 -4.85 -2.06
C ARG A 401 -18.71 -3.59 -2.61
N LEU A 402 -17.45 -3.71 -3.08
CA LEU A 402 -16.74 -2.62 -3.72
C LEU A 402 -17.46 -2.11 -4.97
N GLN A 403 -17.97 -3.01 -5.82
CA GLN A 403 -18.75 -2.62 -6.99
C GLN A 403 -19.96 -1.77 -6.61
N ARG A 404 -20.78 -2.24 -5.65
CA ARG A 404 -21.95 -1.48 -5.17
C ARG A 404 -21.56 -0.11 -4.61
N LEU A 405 -20.50 -0.06 -3.80
CA LEU A 405 -19.98 1.19 -3.25
C LEU A 405 -19.59 2.17 -4.37
N ILE A 406 -18.94 1.66 -5.42
CA ILE A 406 -18.48 2.47 -6.55
C ILE A 406 -19.66 2.92 -7.40
N GLU A 407 -20.61 2.04 -7.69
CA GLU A 407 -21.82 2.39 -8.44
C GLU A 407 -22.63 3.49 -7.73
N GLU A 408 -22.67 3.48 -6.40
CA GLU A 408 -23.49 4.39 -5.60
C GLU A 408 -22.77 5.71 -5.26
N PHE A 409 -21.49 5.67 -4.92
CA PHE A 409 -20.80 6.81 -4.29
C PHE A 409 -19.53 7.27 -4.98
N TYR A 410 -18.98 6.53 -5.99
CA TYR A 410 -17.70 6.89 -6.55
C TYR A 410 -17.83 8.03 -7.56
N GLU A 411 -17.26 9.16 -7.21
CA GLU A 411 -17.00 10.27 -8.12
C GLU A 411 -15.60 10.11 -8.74
N GLU A 412 -15.35 10.76 -9.87
CA GLU A 412 -14.02 10.75 -10.45
C GLU A 412 -13.00 11.33 -9.47
N PRO A 413 -11.81 10.69 -9.33
CA PRO A 413 -10.84 11.13 -8.35
C PRO A 413 -10.42 12.57 -8.63
N MET A 414 -10.34 13.37 -7.58
CA MET A 414 -9.82 14.75 -7.63
C MET A 414 -8.29 14.74 -7.82
N SER A 415 -7.78 13.96 -8.79
CA SER A 415 -6.35 13.80 -8.99
C SER A 415 -5.81 14.82 -10.00
N HIS A 416 -4.77 15.53 -9.61
CA HIS A 416 -4.01 16.40 -10.51
C HIS A 416 -2.87 15.67 -11.24
N THR A 417 -2.66 14.37 -11.02
CA THR A 417 -1.46 13.68 -11.53
C THR A 417 -1.69 12.77 -12.73
N VAL A 418 -2.87 12.25 -12.92
CA VAL A 418 -3.23 11.45 -14.12
C VAL A 418 -4.73 11.54 -14.32
N THR A 419 -5.16 11.93 -15.52
CA THR A 419 -6.56 11.77 -15.92
C THR A 419 -6.85 10.27 -15.97
N VAL A 420 -7.50 9.76 -14.96
CA VAL A 420 -7.92 8.36 -14.90
C VAL A 420 -9.08 8.20 -15.86
N ARG A 421 -8.78 7.92 -17.15
CA ARG A 421 -9.83 7.55 -18.10
C ARG A 421 -10.33 6.15 -17.73
N ASN A 422 -11.64 6.01 -17.62
CA ASN A 422 -12.26 4.70 -17.49
C ASN A 422 -11.91 3.84 -18.71
N VAL A 423 -11.25 2.72 -18.49
CA VAL A 423 -10.74 1.82 -19.53
C VAL A 423 -11.28 0.42 -19.21
N CYS A 424 -12.59 0.26 -19.31
CA CYS A 424 -13.21 -1.06 -19.17
C CYS A 424 -13.30 -1.80 -20.50
#